data_c7a16c2032658816d139b0efa195e8d0
#
_entry.id   c7a16c2032658816d139b0efa195e8d0
#
_cell.length_a   1.000
_cell.length_b   1.000
_cell.length_c   1.000
_cell.angle_alpha   90.00
_cell.angle_beta   90.00
_cell.angle_gamma   90.00
#
_symmetry.space_group_name_H-M   'P 1'
#
loop_
_entity.id
_entity.type
_entity.pdbx_description
1 polymer ?
#
loop_
_entity_poly.entity_id
_entity_poly.type
_entity_poly.pdbx_seq_one_letter_code
_entity_poly.pdbx_strand_id
1 'polypeptide(L)'
;MARDAEIMIPDSYTFHIKDLLDRGYRFMFLTSNGGYTVTILAIKDRECEDREVNFMFSEIMQGREYMYEKLVIEARDLVFKTFEKEITDERNN
;
A
#
# COMPACT_ATOMS: atom_id res chain seq x y z
N MET A 1 -20.81 -13.08 -3.73
CA MET A 1 -20.90 -11.67 -4.03
C MET A 1 -19.86 -11.24 -5.01
N ALA A 2 -20.30 -10.77 -6.13
CA ALA A 2 -19.36 -10.28 -7.12
C ALA A 2 -18.52 -9.12 -6.59
N ARG A 3 -19.08 -8.39 -5.66
CA ARG A 3 -18.38 -7.28 -5.07
C ARG A 3 -17.07 -7.68 -4.43
N ASP A 4 -17.05 -8.84 -3.78
CA ASP A 4 -15.82 -9.28 -3.16
C ASP A 4 -14.73 -9.52 -4.19
N ALA A 5 -15.12 -10.03 -5.35
CA ALA A 5 -14.15 -10.23 -6.41
C ALA A 5 -13.58 -8.91 -6.91
N GLU A 6 -14.42 -7.87 -6.91
CA GLU A 6 -13.99 -6.58 -7.41
C GLU A 6 -12.92 -5.94 -6.54
N ILE A 7 -12.99 -6.19 -5.23
CA ILE A 7 -12.00 -5.61 -4.34
C ILE A 7 -10.96 -6.63 -3.93
N MET A 8 -11.02 -7.81 -4.56
CA MET A 8 -10.07 -8.85 -4.25
C MET A 8 -8.67 -8.45 -4.67
N ILE A 9 -7.71 -8.73 -3.82
CA ILE A 9 -6.32 -8.47 -4.11
C ILE A 9 -5.84 -9.50 -5.12
N PRO A 10 -5.23 -9.07 -6.24
CA PRO A 10 -4.72 -10.04 -7.22
C PRO A 10 -3.71 -10.99 -6.59
N ASP A 11 -3.66 -12.21 -7.09
CA ASP A 11 -2.74 -13.21 -6.57
C ASP A 11 -1.30 -12.70 -6.59
N SER A 12 -0.92 -12.01 -7.66
CA SER A 12 0.44 -11.48 -7.76
C SER A 12 0.72 -10.47 -6.65
N TYR A 13 -0.27 -9.65 -6.32
CA TYR A 13 -0.13 -8.67 -5.26
C TYR A 13 0.07 -9.36 -3.92
N THR A 14 -0.77 -10.37 -3.63
CA THR A 14 -0.66 -11.13 -2.38
C THR A 14 0.70 -11.82 -2.29
N PHE A 15 1.14 -12.38 -3.40
CA PHE A 15 2.42 -13.04 -3.45
C PHE A 15 3.56 -12.07 -3.14
N HIS A 16 3.49 -10.87 -3.70
CA HIS A 16 4.53 -9.87 -3.48
C HIS A 16 4.55 -9.40 -2.02
N ILE A 17 3.39 -9.25 -1.40
CA ILE A 17 3.34 -8.87 0.01
C ILE A 17 4.02 -9.94 0.84
N LYS A 18 3.67 -11.21 0.61
CA LYS A 18 4.24 -12.30 1.37
C LYS A 18 5.76 -12.33 1.20
N ASP A 19 6.22 -12.15 -0.03
CA ASP A 19 7.65 -12.17 -0.30
C ASP A 19 8.36 -11.04 0.44
N LEU A 20 7.77 -9.85 0.43
CA LEU A 20 8.36 -8.72 1.13
C LEU A 20 8.38 -8.93 2.64
N LEU A 21 7.31 -9.49 3.19
CA LEU A 21 7.29 -9.81 4.61
C LEU A 21 8.37 -10.81 4.97
N ASP A 22 8.55 -11.82 4.11
CA ASP A 22 9.59 -12.83 4.33
C ASP A 22 10.99 -12.22 4.25
N ARG A 23 11.14 -11.13 3.51
CA ARG A 23 12.41 -10.43 3.39
C ARG A 23 12.64 -9.42 4.51
N GLY A 24 11.69 -9.31 5.44
CA GLY A 24 11.86 -8.45 6.61
C GLY A 24 11.15 -7.12 6.54
N TYR A 25 10.33 -6.91 5.53
CA TYR A 25 9.54 -5.67 5.44
C TYR A 25 8.37 -5.71 6.40
N ARG A 26 7.98 -4.53 6.86
CA ARG A 26 6.77 -4.34 7.63
C ARG A 26 6.00 -3.20 6.99
N PHE A 27 4.68 -3.27 7.07
CA PHE A 27 3.82 -2.25 6.49
C PHE A 27 3.03 -1.58 7.60
N MET A 28 2.95 -0.27 7.53
CA MET A 28 2.26 0.52 8.54
C MET A 28 1.41 1.59 7.88
N PHE A 29 0.33 1.95 8.55
CA PHE A 29 -0.53 3.05 8.14
C PHE A 29 -0.50 4.09 9.24
N LEU A 30 -0.16 5.32 8.88
CA LEU A 30 -0.15 6.43 9.83
C LEU A 30 -1.12 7.49 9.35
N THR A 31 -1.89 8.03 10.28
CA THR A 31 -2.82 9.09 9.92
C THR A 31 -2.30 10.41 10.45
N SER A 32 -2.61 11.49 9.74
CA SER A 32 -2.22 12.82 10.15
C SER A 32 -3.23 13.81 9.59
N ASN A 33 -3.03 15.09 9.93
CA ASN A 33 -3.88 16.15 9.41
C ASN A 33 -5.36 15.87 9.72
N GLY A 34 -5.64 15.48 10.99
CA GLY A 34 -7.02 15.23 11.40
C GLY A 34 -7.66 14.03 10.73
N GLY A 35 -6.84 13.13 10.18
CA GLY A 35 -7.36 11.96 9.50
C GLY A 35 -7.54 12.15 8.00
N TYR A 36 -7.22 13.33 7.49
CA TYR A 36 -7.35 13.59 6.05
C TYR A 36 -6.16 13.07 5.25
N THR A 37 -5.09 12.68 5.93
CA THR A 37 -3.91 12.15 5.28
C THR A 37 -3.56 10.80 5.88
N VAL A 38 -3.33 9.81 5.01
CA VAL A 38 -2.87 8.50 5.43
C VAL A 38 -1.54 8.24 4.74
N THR A 39 -0.52 7.93 5.53
CA THR A 39 0.78 7.59 4.98
C THR A 39 0.97 6.09 5.13
N ILE A 40 1.25 5.44 4.01
CA ILE A 40 1.48 4.00 3.98
C ILE A 40 2.98 3.80 3.92
N LEU A 41 3.52 3.01 4.84
CA LEU A 41 4.95 2.81 4.94
C LEU A 41 5.32 1.35 4.72
N ALA A 42 6.38 1.14 3.96
CA ALA A 42 7.01 -0.17 3.82
C ALA A 42 8.41 -0.01 4.40
N ILE A 43 8.68 -0.68 5.50
CA ILE A 43 9.89 -0.46 6.29
C ILE A 43 10.72 -1.74 6.38
N LYS A 44 12.01 -1.61 6.09
CA LYS A 44 12.94 -2.71 6.27
C LYS A 44 14.25 -2.12 6.80
N ASP A 45 14.64 -2.50 8.01
CA ASP A 45 15.84 -2.00 8.66
C ASP A 45 15.82 -0.47 8.71
N ARG A 46 16.69 0.17 7.95
CA ARG A 46 16.76 1.63 7.91
C ARG A 46 16.08 2.22 6.68
N GLU A 47 15.58 1.36 5.81
CA GLU A 47 14.95 1.81 4.57
C GLU A 47 13.45 1.95 4.78
N CYS A 48 12.91 2.98 4.18
CA CYS A 48 11.49 3.23 4.29
C CYS A 48 11.00 3.79 2.97
N GLU A 49 10.08 3.06 2.35
CA GLU A 49 9.35 3.55 1.19
C GLU A 49 8.00 4.02 1.68
N ASP A 50 7.53 5.13 1.18
CA ASP A 50 6.27 5.64 1.66
C ASP A 50 5.37 6.09 0.52
N ARG A 51 4.10 6.18 0.84
CA ARG A 51 3.11 6.70 -0.07
C ARG A 51 2.12 7.51 0.73
N GLU A 52 1.99 8.77 0.41
CA GLU A 52 1.06 9.65 1.09
C GLU A 52 -0.23 9.73 0.30
N VAL A 53 -1.33 9.49 0.98
CA VAL A 53 -2.66 9.53 0.38
C VAL A 53 -3.45 10.63 1.06
N ASN A 54 -3.83 11.63 0.30
CA ASN A 54 -4.57 12.77 0.82
C ASN A 54 -6.02 12.67 0.39
N PHE A 55 -6.93 12.92 1.34
CA PHE A 55 -8.34 12.88 1.06
C PHE A 55 -8.91 14.30 1.14
N MET A 56 -9.64 14.68 0.11
CA MET A 56 -10.37 15.93 0.14
C MET A 56 -11.70 15.70 0.85
N PHE A 57 -12.28 16.79 1.38
CA PHE A 57 -13.55 16.66 2.06
C PHE A 57 -14.59 16.01 1.16
N SER A 58 -14.61 16.39 -0.11
CA SER A 58 -15.57 15.83 -1.05
C SER A 58 -15.40 14.32 -1.20
N GLU A 59 -14.18 13.85 -1.12
CA GLU A 59 -13.91 12.41 -1.21
C GLU A 59 -14.41 11.70 0.03
N ILE A 60 -14.21 12.31 1.19
CA ILE A 60 -14.69 11.72 2.44
C ILE A 60 -16.20 11.62 2.42
N MET A 61 -16.86 12.60 1.84
CA MET A 61 -18.31 12.59 1.74
C MET A 61 -18.85 11.49 0.86
N GLN A 62 -18.02 10.94 -0.02
CA GLN A 62 -18.45 9.82 -0.86
C GLN A 62 -18.54 8.52 -0.09
N GLY A 63 -17.94 8.48 1.10
CA GLY A 63 -18.14 7.34 1.95
C GLY A 63 -16.91 6.47 2.12
N ARG A 64 -17.04 5.52 3.04
CA ARG A 64 -15.95 4.69 3.47
C ARG A 64 -15.42 3.79 2.36
N GLU A 65 -16.30 3.30 1.50
CA GLU A 65 -15.88 2.40 0.44
C GLU A 65 -14.98 3.09 -0.57
N TYR A 66 -15.30 4.33 -0.89
CA TYR A 66 -14.47 5.10 -1.81
C TYR A 66 -13.08 5.31 -1.23
N MET A 67 -13.02 5.68 0.05
CA MET A 67 -11.74 5.90 0.72
C MET A 67 -10.92 4.62 0.77
N TYR A 68 -11.59 3.52 1.05
CA TYR A 68 -10.92 2.23 1.12
C TYR A 68 -10.33 1.85 -0.24
N GLU A 69 -11.08 2.04 -1.31
CA GLU A 69 -10.59 1.74 -2.65
C GLU A 69 -9.35 2.56 -2.98
N LYS A 70 -9.39 3.84 -2.65
CA LYS A 70 -8.25 4.70 -2.92
C LYS A 70 -7.03 4.22 -2.16
N LEU A 71 -7.19 3.84 -0.90
CA LEU A 71 -6.09 3.33 -0.11
C LEU A 71 -5.55 2.02 -0.66
N VAL A 72 -6.43 1.15 -1.11
CA VAL A 72 -5.99 -0.14 -1.66
C VAL A 72 -5.17 0.06 -2.92
N ILE A 73 -5.60 0.97 -3.78
CA ILE A 73 -4.88 1.24 -5.02
C ILE A 73 -3.47 1.77 -4.71
N GLU A 74 -3.38 2.71 -3.77
CA GLU A 74 -2.10 3.28 -3.43
C GLU A 74 -1.20 2.27 -2.71
N ALA A 75 -1.79 1.46 -1.85
CA ALA A 75 -1.01 0.43 -1.16
C ALA A 75 -0.47 -0.61 -2.14
N ARG A 76 -1.30 -0.98 -3.10
CA ARG A 76 -0.88 -1.94 -4.12
C ARG A 76 0.30 -1.40 -4.92
N ASP A 77 0.21 -0.13 -5.31
CA ASP A 77 1.28 0.48 -6.08
C ASP A 77 2.57 0.53 -5.26
N LEU A 78 2.47 0.86 -3.99
CA LEU A 78 3.64 0.88 -3.12
C LEU A 78 4.27 -0.50 -3.00
N VAL A 79 3.43 -1.53 -2.85
CA VAL A 79 3.94 -2.90 -2.75
C VAL A 79 4.69 -3.31 -4.02
N PHE A 80 4.11 -3.03 -5.18
CA PHE A 80 4.76 -3.38 -6.43
C PHE A 80 6.08 -2.63 -6.62
N LYS A 81 6.10 -1.35 -6.30
CA LYS A 81 7.32 -0.57 -6.46
C LYS A 81 8.39 -1.01 -5.49
N THR A 82 8.00 -1.33 -4.27
CA THR A 82 8.95 -1.82 -3.28
C THR A 82 9.52 -3.16 -3.71
N PHE A 83 8.68 -4.03 -4.25
CA PHE A 83 9.12 -5.33 -4.72
C PHE A 83 10.08 -5.18 -5.89
N GLU A 84 9.77 -4.30 -6.85
CA GLU A 84 10.64 -4.05 -7.98
C GLU A 84 12.02 -3.56 -7.54
N LYS A 85 12.02 -2.64 -6.57
CA LYS A 85 13.27 -2.11 -6.06
C LYS A 85 14.09 -3.21 -5.41
N GLU A 86 13.44 -4.06 -4.64
CA GLU A 86 14.12 -5.14 -3.94
C GLU A 86 14.76 -6.12 -4.92
N ILE A 87 14.03 -6.48 -5.96
CA ILE A 87 14.53 -7.40 -6.98
C ILE A 87 15.68 -6.76 -7.76
N THR A 88 15.55 -5.49 -8.08
CA THR A 88 16.61 -4.78 -8.81
C THR A 88 17.88 -4.70 -7.97
N ASP A 89 17.74 -4.42 -6.69
CA ASP A 89 18.91 -4.36 -5.81
C ASP A 89 19.59 -5.73 -5.72
N GLU A 90 18.80 -6.80 -5.68
CA GLU A 90 19.35 -8.14 -5.66
C GLU A 90 20.18 -8.44 -6.91
N ARG A 91 19.65 -8.02 -8.06
CA ARG A 91 20.34 -8.27 -9.33
C ARG A 91 21.65 -7.51 -9.44
N ASN A 92 21.70 -6.35 -8.81
CA ASN A 92 22.88 -5.50 -8.88
C ASN A 92 23.96 -5.90 -7.89
N ASN A 93 23.61 -6.79 -7.00
CA ASN A 93 24.57 -7.32 -6.03
C ASN A 93 25.08 -8.67 -6.51
#